data_69129a40d41c98c8be6e3612c14b7c64
#
_entry.id   69129a40d41c98c8be6e3612c14b7c64
#
_cell.length_a   1.000
_cell.length_b   1.000
_cell.length_c   1.000
_cell.angle_alpha   90.00
_cell.angle_beta   90.00
_cell.angle_gamma   90.00
#
_symmetry.space_group_name_H-M   'P 1'
#
loop_
_entity.id
_entity.type
_entity.pdbx_description
1 polymer ?
#
loop_
_entity_poly.entity_id
_entity_poly.type
_entity_poly.pdbx_seq_one_letter_code
_entity_poly.pdbx_strand_id
1 'polypeptide(L)'
;MAPEQFTPEAVSFTQPVLSDEFLAWFDDFAATVQAHDGTPAFSEQTRIELSKALATHDAVPPRVFVLERAGYLAAALVAVPASGGQEDTVPGVIEAAVHPDARGVHLGQEFFELAIAELGAEASLYNLWVHGSAQDTGIESPANALAKAEGFKPVRVLYKMVLPLDPQTRENLVEASDARQLPDDLLLRTYTRDDEQPWLRVNAQAFAHHPEQGRLTLADLRERTGADWFRPEGFFIASDRENPSSIAAFTWTKIPRSQPATALSPAGEIYVVGVSPSAQGGGLGRTLVLRGLAYLALAHDEHNVPLRSIELYVDADNAPAVALYESLGFAVATIDRMYAPARPASGE
;
A
#
# COMPACT_ATOMS: atom_id res chain seq x y z
N MET A 1 -48.45 6.80 -25.87
CA MET A 1 -47.00 6.83 -25.65
C MET A 1 -46.59 5.42 -25.36
N ALA A 2 -45.89 4.77 -26.26
CA ALA A 2 -45.34 3.44 -26.05
C ALA A 2 -44.17 3.59 -25.04
N PRO A 3 -43.92 2.62 -24.14
CA PRO A 3 -42.76 2.66 -23.27
C PRO A 3 -41.50 2.55 -24.15
N GLU A 4 -40.57 3.50 -23.97
CA GLU A 4 -39.22 3.40 -24.52
C GLU A 4 -38.62 2.06 -24.10
N GLN A 5 -38.37 1.21 -25.10
CA GLN A 5 -37.60 -0.02 -24.90
C GLN A 5 -36.18 0.42 -24.49
N PHE A 6 -35.83 0.23 -23.21
CA PHE A 6 -34.45 0.25 -22.76
C PHE A 6 -33.70 -0.81 -23.55
N THR A 7 -32.94 -0.41 -24.54
CA THR A 7 -31.90 -1.26 -25.13
C THR A 7 -30.91 -1.52 -24.02
N PRO A 8 -30.56 -2.78 -23.67
CA PRO A 8 -29.52 -3.05 -22.72
C PRO A 8 -28.24 -2.39 -23.24
N GLU A 9 -27.67 -1.48 -22.46
CA GLU A 9 -26.39 -0.86 -22.78
C GLU A 9 -25.37 -1.97 -23.02
N ALA A 10 -24.65 -1.91 -24.15
CA ALA A 10 -23.67 -2.92 -24.51
C ALA A 10 -22.58 -2.97 -23.44
N VAL A 11 -22.41 -4.12 -22.83
CA VAL A 11 -21.34 -4.42 -21.88
C VAL A 11 -20.30 -5.25 -22.63
N SER A 12 -19.04 -4.82 -22.58
CA SER A 12 -17.93 -5.48 -23.27
C SER A 12 -16.85 -5.87 -22.26
N PHE A 13 -16.54 -7.16 -22.20
CA PHE A 13 -15.41 -7.69 -21.41
C PHE A 13 -14.22 -7.88 -22.33
N THR A 14 -13.08 -7.28 -21.98
CA THR A 14 -11.86 -7.30 -22.81
C THR A 14 -10.58 -7.41 -21.98
N GLN A 15 -9.49 -7.82 -22.64
CA GLN A 15 -8.11 -7.65 -22.17
C GLN A 15 -7.49 -6.53 -23.02
N PRO A 16 -7.37 -5.31 -22.51
CA PRO A 16 -6.84 -4.20 -23.27
C PRO A 16 -5.32 -4.37 -23.50
N VAL A 17 -4.84 -3.83 -24.60
CA VAL A 17 -3.41 -3.65 -24.80
C VAL A 17 -2.97 -2.48 -23.94
N LEU A 18 -1.93 -2.69 -23.11
CA LEU A 18 -1.34 -1.61 -22.31
C LEU A 18 -0.78 -0.54 -23.24
N SER A 19 -1.17 0.71 -23.00
CA SER A 19 -0.73 1.91 -23.72
C SER A 19 -0.85 3.11 -22.78
N ASP A 20 -0.19 4.22 -23.11
CA ASP A 20 -0.33 5.47 -22.35
C ASP A 20 -1.79 5.95 -22.31
N GLU A 21 -2.54 5.77 -23.41
CA GLU A 21 -3.97 6.11 -23.47
C GLU A 21 -4.80 5.23 -22.52
N PHE A 22 -4.52 3.92 -22.51
CA PHE A 22 -5.18 3.01 -21.56
C PHE A 22 -4.84 3.37 -20.11
N LEU A 23 -3.58 3.66 -19.78
CA LEU A 23 -3.21 4.03 -18.43
C LEU A 23 -3.89 5.32 -17.97
N ALA A 24 -4.01 6.33 -18.84
CA ALA A 24 -4.75 7.55 -18.52
C ALA A 24 -6.23 7.24 -18.20
N TRP A 25 -6.87 6.39 -18.99
CA TRP A 25 -8.25 5.98 -18.77
C TRP A 25 -8.42 5.15 -17.47
N PHE A 26 -7.47 4.25 -17.20
CA PHE A 26 -7.41 3.49 -15.96
C PHE A 26 -7.20 4.38 -14.73
N ASP A 27 -6.35 5.40 -14.83
CA ASP A 27 -6.10 6.35 -13.76
C ASP A 27 -7.35 7.19 -13.44
N ASP A 28 -8.11 7.62 -14.44
CA ASP A 28 -9.39 8.33 -14.25
C ASP A 28 -10.42 7.43 -13.53
N PHE A 29 -10.50 6.16 -13.93
CA PHE A 29 -11.33 5.17 -13.26
C PHE A 29 -10.90 4.97 -11.80
N ALA A 30 -9.61 4.74 -11.55
CA ALA A 30 -9.08 4.53 -10.21
C ALA A 30 -9.30 5.75 -9.31
N ALA A 31 -9.13 6.98 -9.85
CA ALA A 31 -9.40 8.23 -9.14
C ALA A 31 -10.89 8.37 -8.80
N THR A 32 -11.80 7.99 -9.69
CA THR A 32 -13.26 8.02 -9.44
C THR A 32 -13.64 7.06 -8.31
N VAL A 33 -13.12 5.83 -8.34
CA VAL A 33 -13.35 4.84 -7.28
C VAL A 33 -12.78 5.35 -5.96
N GLN A 34 -11.54 5.86 -5.95
CA GLN A 34 -10.91 6.40 -4.76
C GLN A 34 -11.66 7.60 -4.16
N ALA A 35 -12.16 8.50 -5.00
CA ALA A 35 -12.95 9.65 -4.54
C ALA A 35 -14.26 9.22 -3.84
N HIS A 36 -14.87 8.13 -4.29
CA HIS A 36 -16.09 7.58 -3.68
C HIS A 36 -15.78 6.77 -2.41
N ASP A 37 -14.78 5.90 -2.44
CA ASP A 37 -14.49 4.94 -1.37
C ASP A 37 -13.59 5.52 -0.25
N GLY A 38 -12.91 6.64 -0.53
CA GLY A 38 -11.97 7.28 0.39
C GLY A 38 -10.61 6.58 0.49
N THR A 39 -10.39 5.50 -0.28
CA THR A 39 -9.15 4.72 -0.31
C THR A 39 -8.77 4.37 -1.75
N PRO A 40 -7.46 4.17 -2.05
CA PRO A 40 -7.03 3.76 -3.37
C PRO A 40 -7.70 2.45 -3.81
N ALA A 41 -8.14 2.39 -5.06
CA ALA A 41 -8.72 1.18 -5.66
C ALA A 41 -7.66 0.13 -5.98
N PHE A 42 -6.43 0.56 -6.22
CA PHE A 42 -5.26 -0.27 -6.54
C PHE A 42 -4.06 0.22 -5.75
N SER A 43 -3.20 -0.71 -5.35
CA SER A 43 -1.97 -0.40 -4.63
C SER A 43 -0.98 0.40 -5.48
N GLU A 44 -0.07 1.11 -4.81
CA GLU A 44 1.03 1.80 -5.49
C GLU A 44 1.89 0.82 -6.32
N GLN A 45 2.12 -0.38 -5.79
CA GLN A 45 2.92 -1.40 -6.48
C GLN A 45 2.26 -1.85 -7.79
N THR A 46 0.95 -2.09 -7.79
CA THR A 46 0.21 -2.44 -9.02
C THR A 46 0.34 -1.35 -10.08
N ARG A 47 0.25 -0.07 -9.70
CA ARG A 47 0.43 1.05 -10.63
C ARG A 47 1.87 1.14 -11.16
N ILE A 48 2.87 0.89 -10.31
CA ILE A 48 4.28 0.82 -10.71
C ILE A 48 4.49 -0.30 -11.74
N GLU A 49 3.96 -1.50 -11.49
CA GLU A 49 4.11 -2.64 -12.40
C GLU A 49 3.41 -2.41 -13.75
N LEU A 50 2.25 -1.76 -13.78
CA LEU A 50 1.59 -1.34 -15.03
C LEU A 50 2.45 -0.35 -15.81
N SER A 51 3.07 0.63 -15.15
CA SER A 51 3.95 1.62 -15.77
C SER A 51 5.25 0.98 -16.29
N LYS A 52 5.83 0.05 -15.53
CA LYS A 52 7.02 -0.72 -15.95
C LYS A 52 6.74 -1.57 -17.19
N ALA A 53 5.57 -2.18 -17.26
CA ALA A 53 5.18 -3.02 -18.40
C ALA A 53 5.13 -2.26 -19.73
N LEU A 54 4.88 -0.95 -19.68
CA LEU A 54 4.98 -0.08 -20.87
C LEU A 54 6.42 0.24 -21.22
N ALA A 55 7.30 0.40 -20.23
CA ALA A 55 8.68 0.85 -20.44
C ALA A 55 9.63 -0.29 -20.82
N THR A 56 9.34 -1.53 -20.44
CA THR A 56 10.24 -2.68 -20.60
C THR A 56 9.50 -3.89 -21.19
N HIS A 57 10.17 -4.61 -22.11
CA HIS A 57 9.62 -5.81 -22.76
C HIS A 57 10.15 -7.11 -22.15
N ASP A 58 10.97 -7.03 -21.08
CA ASP A 58 11.74 -8.17 -20.57
C ASP A 58 11.08 -8.92 -19.40
N ALA A 59 9.98 -8.40 -18.82
CA ALA A 59 9.26 -9.06 -17.74
C ALA A 59 7.90 -9.58 -18.22
N VAL A 60 7.36 -10.58 -17.50
CA VAL A 60 5.97 -11.01 -17.71
C VAL A 60 5.05 -9.85 -17.30
N PRO A 61 4.32 -9.24 -18.23
CA PRO A 61 3.51 -8.07 -17.92
C PRO A 61 2.32 -8.44 -17.03
N PRO A 62 1.79 -7.48 -16.24
CA PRO A 62 0.49 -7.65 -15.58
C PRO A 62 -0.59 -7.97 -16.62
N ARG A 63 -1.49 -8.89 -16.27
CA ARG A 63 -2.72 -9.12 -17.05
C ARG A 63 -3.80 -8.17 -16.56
N VAL A 64 -4.44 -7.48 -17.48
CA VAL A 64 -5.51 -6.54 -17.18
C VAL A 64 -6.78 -6.99 -17.83
N PHE A 65 -7.86 -7.03 -17.07
CA PHE A 65 -9.21 -7.30 -17.57
C PHE A 65 -10.07 -6.09 -17.26
N VAL A 66 -10.90 -5.71 -18.20
CA VAL A 66 -11.82 -4.58 -18.04
C VAL A 66 -13.22 -4.95 -18.50
N LEU A 67 -14.18 -4.29 -17.86
CA LEU A 67 -15.57 -4.28 -18.30
C LEU A 67 -15.93 -2.86 -18.69
N GLU A 68 -16.27 -2.67 -19.95
CA GLU A 68 -16.74 -1.40 -20.47
C GLU A 68 -18.25 -1.37 -20.54
N ARG A 69 -18.83 -0.22 -20.18
CA ARG A 69 -20.26 0.02 -20.28
C ARG A 69 -20.48 1.47 -20.72
N ALA A 70 -21.25 1.67 -21.80
CA ALA A 70 -21.60 3.02 -22.27
C ALA A 70 -20.40 3.98 -22.42
N GLY A 71 -19.22 3.47 -22.79
CA GLY A 71 -18.01 4.27 -23.04
C GLY A 71 -17.20 4.64 -21.80
N TYR A 72 -17.47 4.04 -20.64
CA TYR A 72 -16.64 4.17 -19.46
C TYR A 72 -16.22 2.81 -18.88
N LEU A 73 -15.13 2.79 -18.09
CA LEU A 73 -14.71 1.58 -17.36
C LEU A 73 -15.69 1.32 -16.21
N ALA A 74 -16.50 0.26 -16.34
CA ALA A 74 -17.42 -0.17 -15.31
C ALA A 74 -16.73 -1.03 -14.24
N ALA A 75 -15.72 -1.82 -14.63
CA ALA A 75 -14.87 -2.56 -13.71
C ALA A 75 -13.48 -2.79 -14.31
N ALA A 76 -12.48 -2.95 -13.44
CA ALA A 76 -11.13 -3.35 -13.81
C ALA A 76 -10.56 -4.35 -12.82
N LEU A 77 -9.77 -5.32 -13.31
CA LEU A 77 -8.98 -6.26 -12.53
C LEU A 77 -7.57 -6.27 -13.10
N VAL A 78 -6.59 -6.16 -12.21
CA VAL A 78 -5.16 -6.26 -12.55
C VAL A 78 -4.58 -7.45 -11.81
N ALA A 79 -3.94 -8.36 -12.55
CA ALA A 79 -3.20 -9.50 -12.03
C ALA A 79 -1.71 -9.27 -12.27
N VAL A 80 -1.00 -8.88 -11.22
CA VAL A 80 0.46 -8.68 -11.21
C VAL A 80 1.10 -10.04 -10.98
N PRO A 81 1.97 -10.55 -11.87
CA PRO A 81 2.53 -11.89 -11.75
C PRO A 81 3.46 -12.02 -10.54
N ALA A 82 3.68 -13.26 -10.12
CA ALA A 82 4.61 -13.62 -9.06
C ALA A 82 6.02 -13.10 -9.35
N SER A 83 6.73 -12.69 -8.29
CA SER A 83 8.12 -12.24 -8.36
C SER A 83 9.04 -13.12 -7.53
N GLY A 84 10.34 -13.19 -7.89
CA GLY A 84 11.34 -14.01 -7.19
C GLY A 84 11.76 -15.27 -7.95
N GLY A 85 12.78 -15.97 -7.42
CA GLY A 85 13.28 -17.24 -7.97
C GLY A 85 12.51 -18.46 -7.47
N GLN A 86 12.86 -19.65 -7.97
CA GLN A 86 12.14 -20.90 -7.70
C GLN A 86 11.99 -21.27 -6.21
N GLU A 87 12.94 -20.86 -5.35
CA GLU A 87 12.89 -21.18 -3.91
C GLU A 87 12.20 -20.11 -3.05
N ASP A 88 12.02 -18.90 -3.59
CA ASP A 88 11.54 -17.71 -2.86
C ASP A 88 10.46 -16.94 -3.61
N THR A 89 9.55 -17.65 -4.27
CA THR A 89 8.50 -17.02 -5.08
C THR A 89 7.47 -16.33 -4.16
N VAL A 90 7.31 -15.01 -4.32
CA VAL A 90 6.18 -14.26 -3.77
C VAL A 90 4.99 -14.47 -4.71
N PRO A 91 3.82 -14.93 -4.22
CA PRO A 91 2.63 -15.07 -5.04
C PRO A 91 2.32 -13.78 -5.81
N GLY A 92 1.76 -13.92 -7.01
CA GLY A 92 1.21 -12.78 -7.72
C GLY A 92 0.04 -12.15 -6.94
N VAL A 93 -0.36 -10.97 -7.35
CA VAL A 93 -1.42 -10.22 -6.69
C VAL A 93 -2.52 -9.87 -7.69
N ILE A 94 -3.76 -10.12 -7.31
CA ILE A 94 -4.95 -9.64 -8.00
C ILE A 94 -5.54 -8.49 -7.20
N GLU A 95 -5.85 -7.40 -7.88
CA GLU A 95 -6.65 -6.29 -7.36
C GLU A 95 -7.78 -6.00 -8.35
N ALA A 96 -8.97 -5.72 -7.83
CA ALA A 96 -10.14 -5.45 -8.65
C ALA A 96 -11.01 -4.35 -8.04
N ALA A 97 -11.61 -3.56 -8.91
CA ALA A 97 -12.54 -2.52 -8.51
C ALA A 97 -13.73 -2.43 -9.49
N VAL A 98 -14.86 -1.94 -8.97
CA VAL A 98 -16.07 -1.65 -9.73
C VAL A 98 -16.41 -0.18 -9.59
N HIS A 99 -16.68 0.48 -10.71
CA HIS A 99 -17.12 1.87 -10.75
C HIS A 99 -18.34 2.07 -9.84
N PRO A 100 -18.41 3.14 -9.04
CA PRO A 100 -19.53 3.35 -8.11
C PRO A 100 -20.91 3.21 -8.76
N ASP A 101 -21.11 3.78 -9.96
CA ASP A 101 -22.38 3.74 -10.69
C ASP A 101 -22.73 2.37 -11.28
N ALA A 102 -21.78 1.42 -11.27
CA ALA A 102 -21.98 0.07 -11.75
C ALA A 102 -22.17 -0.97 -10.64
N ARG A 103 -22.21 -0.53 -9.38
CA ARG A 103 -22.38 -1.40 -8.20
C ARG A 103 -23.85 -1.76 -7.95
N GLY A 104 -24.08 -2.80 -7.13
CA GLY A 104 -25.41 -3.19 -6.68
C GLY A 104 -26.28 -3.97 -7.67
N VAL A 105 -25.72 -4.32 -8.85
CA VAL A 105 -26.42 -5.06 -9.92
C VAL A 105 -25.73 -6.37 -10.30
N HIS A 106 -25.00 -7.00 -9.39
CA HIS A 106 -24.22 -8.24 -9.57
C HIS A 106 -23.08 -8.19 -10.61
N LEU A 107 -22.90 -7.06 -11.28
CA LEU A 107 -21.89 -6.88 -12.33
C LEU A 107 -20.46 -7.16 -11.84
N GLY A 108 -20.14 -6.78 -10.60
CA GLY A 108 -18.82 -7.05 -10.01
C GLY A 108 -18.52 -8.53 -9.83
N GLN A 109 -19.53 -9.33 -9.45
CA GLN A 109 -19.40 -10.77 -9.32
C GLN A 109 -19.20 -11.43 -10.70
N GLU A 110 -20.06 -11.15 -11.66
CA GLU A 110 -19.95 -11.68 -13.02
C GLU A 110 -18.60 -11.32 -13.67
N PHE A 111 -18.17 -10.08 -13.49
CA PHE A 111 -16.87 -9.63 -13.99
C PHE A 111 -15.71 -10.39 -13.36
N PHE A 112 -15.72 -10.56 -12.03
CA PHE A 112 -14.67 -11.27 -11.31
C PHE A 112 -14.61 -12.74 -11.75
N GLU A 113 -15.75 -13.42 -11.84
CA GLU A 113 -15.85 -14.81 -12.31
C GLU A 113 -15.27 -14.96 -13.73
N LEU A 114 -15.59 -14.04 -14.65
CA LEU A 114 -15.06 -14.04 -16.02
C LEU A 114 -13.53 -13.84 -16.02
N ALA A 115 -13.01 -12.89 -15.25
CA ALA A 115 -11.59 -12.60 -15.20
C ALA A 115 -10.80 -13.77 -14.58
N ILE A 116 -11.31 -14.42 -13.53
CA ILE A 116 -10.69 -15.62 -12.94
C ILE A 116 -10.75 -16.80 -13.92
N ALA A 117 -11.83 -16.97 -14.66
CA ALA A 117 -11.94 -18.01 -15.69
C ALA A 117 -10.91 -17.80 -16.82
N GLU A 118 -10.65 -16.57 -17.25
CA GLU A 118 -9.63 -16.21 -18.23
C GLU A 118 -8.18 -16.36 -17.70
N LEU A 119 -7.94 -16.19 -16.40
CA LEU A 119 -6.69 -16.56 -15.77
C LEU A 119 -6.49 -18.08 -15.73
N GLY A 120 -7.58 -18.84 -15.66
CA GLY A 120 -7.55 -20.30 -15.68
C GLY A 120 -6.73 -20.88 -14.51
N ALA A 121 -5.83 -21.83 -14.81
CA ALA A 121 -4.97 -22.46 -13.81
C ALA A 121 -4.01 -21.48 -13.13
N GLU A 122 -3.65 -20.40 -13.79
CA GLU A 122 -2.77 -19.36 -13.24
C GLU A 122 -3.41 -18.62 -12.04
N ALA A 123 -4.75 -18.56 -11.96
CA ALA A 123 -5.44 -17.93 -10.85
C ALA A 123 -4.99 -18.47 -9.47
N SER A 124 -4.58 -19.74 -9.40
CA SER A 124 -4.05 -20.35 -8.18
C SER A 124 -2.69 -19.83 -7.72
N LEU A 125 -2.00 -19.06 -8.57
CA LEU A 125 -0.69 -18.45 -8.28
C LEU A 125 -0.81 -17.04 -7.70
N TYR A 126 -2.03 -16.51 -7.58
CA TYR A 126 -2.28 -15.14 -7.16
C TYR A 126 -3.01 -15.08 -5.82
N ASN A 127 -2.59 -14.15 -4.98
CA ASN A 127 -3.39 -13.70 -3.85
C ASN A 127 -4.30 -12.54 -4.31
N LEU A 128 -5.48 -12.43 -3.70
CA LEU A 128 -6.43 -11.34 -3.96
C LEU A 128 -6.31 -10.29 -2.84
N TRP A 129 -5.99 -9.04 -3.17
CA TRP A 129 -6.14 -7.90 -2.27
C TRP A 129 -7.54 -7.32 -2.37
N VAL A 130 -8.19 -7.19 -1.22
CA VAL A 130 -9.45 -6.45 -1.06
C VAL A 130 -9.16 -5.23 -0.20
N HIS A 131 -9.15 -4.06 -0.82
CA HIS A 131 -8.95 -2.80 -0.14
C HIS A 131 -10.20 -2.42 0.65
N GLY A 132 -9.99 -1.92 1.87
CA GLY A 132 -11.05 -1.42 2.73
C GLY A 132 -11.60 -0.10 2.21
N SER A 133 -12.83 0.19 2.55
CA SER A 133 -13.45 1.49 2.30
C SER A 133 -13.60 2.27 3.61
N ALA A 134 -13.46 3.58 3.54
CA ALA A 134 -13.76 4.47 4.68
C ALA A 134 -15.23 4.37 5.13
N GLN A 135 -16.09 3.75 4.31
CA GLN A 135 -17.50 3.51 4.60
C GLN A 135 -17.76 2.13 5.25
N ASP A 136 -16.73 1.29 5.41
CA ASP A 136 -16.85 -0.02 6.05
C ASP A 136 -17.12 0.15 7.55
N THR A 137 -18.38 -0.01 7.96
CA THR A 137 -18.87 0.19 9.32
C THR A 137 -18.83 -1.10 10.17
N GLY A 138 -17.87 -1.99 9.93
CA GLY A 138 -17.76 -3.28 10.62
C GLY A 138 -18.65 -4.41 10.04
N ILE A 139 -19.47 -4.12 9.04
CA ILE A 139 -20.18 -5.10 8.23
C ILE A 139 -19.20 -5.61 7.16
N GLU A 140 -19.26 -6.91 6.86
CA GLU A 140 -18.44 -7.49 5.80
C GLU A 140 -18.74 -6.80 4.45
N SER A 141 -17.69 -6.21 3.83
CA SER A 141 -17.88 -5.54 2.55
C SER A 141 -18.27 -6.55 1.44
N PRO A 142 -19.02 -6.13 0.41
CA PRO A 142 -19.38 -6.99 -0.71
C PRO A 142 -18.17 -7.66 -1.37
N ALA A 143 -17.03 -6.98 -1.44
CA ALA A 143 -15.79 -7.53 -2.00
C ALA A 143 -15.22 -8.65 -1.13
N ASN A 144 -15.24 -8.49 0.21
CA ASN A 144 -14.84 -9.55 1.14
C ASN A 144 -15.78 -10.78 1.08
N ALA A 145 -17.10 -10.54 0.93
CA ALA A 145 -18.08 -11.61 0.76
C ALA A 145 -17.86 -12.36 -0.56
N LEU A 146 -17.62 -11.64 -1.66
CA LEU A 146 -17.30 -12.21 -2.96
C LEU A 146 -16.03 -13.07 -2.90
N ALA A 147 -14.93 -12.55 -2.34
CA ALA A 147 -13.67 -13.30 -2.20
C ALA A 147 -13.89 -14.65 -1.51
N LYS A 148 -14.69 -14.68 -0.44
CA LYS A 148 -15.01 -15.92 0.28
C LYS A 148 -15.93 -16.85 -0.52
N ALA A 149 -16.92 -16.30 -1.21
CA ALA A 149 -17.82 -17.08 -2.06
C ALA A 149 -17.06 -17.79 -3.20
N GLU A 150 -16.05 -17.14 -3.75
CA GLU A 150 -15.13 -17.69 -4.76
C GLU A 150 -14.06 -18.64 -4.17
N GLY A 151 -14.17 -18.98 -2.90
CA GLY A 151 -13.30 -19.98 -2.24
C GLY A 151 -11.97 -19.43 -1.75
N PHE A 152 -11.71 -18.13 -1.83
CA PHE A 152 -10.51 -17.53 -1.29
C PHE A 152 -10.56 -17.49 0.26
N LYS A 153 -9.40 -17.68 0.91
CA LYS A 153 -9.26 -17.66 2.37
C LYS A 153 -8.41 -16.48 2.83
N PRO A 154 -8.82 -15.74 3.87
CA PRO A 154 -8.04 -14.63 4.38
C PRO A 154 -6.70 -15.14 4.94
N VAL A 155 -5.59 -14.50 4.53
CA VAL A 155 -4.21 -14.86 4.95
C VAL A 155 -3.46 -13.70 5.57
N ARG A 156 -3.91 -12.43 5.33
CA ARG A 156 -3.28 -11.25 5.89
C ARG A 156 -4.32 -10.15 6.08
N VAL A 157 -4.21 -9.38 7.14
CA VAL A 157 -5.02 -8.19 7.40
C VAL A 157 -4.09 -7.02 7.64
N LEU A 158 -4.27 -5.96 6.87
CA LEU A 158 -3.48 -4.73 6.95
C LEU A 158 -4.37 -3.59 7.44
N TYR A 159 -3.96 -2.90 8.49
CA TYR A 159 -4.61 -1.69 8.97
C TYR A 159 -3.96 -0.46 8.31
N LYS A 160 -4.78 0.40 7.71
CA LYS A 160 -4.40 1.78 7.51
C LYS A 160 -4.81 2.55 8.76
N MET A 161 -3.84 3.12 9.46
CA MET A 161 -4.10 3.94 10.63
C MET A 161 -3.81 5.41 10.33
N VAL A 162 -4.61 6.31 10.89
CA VAL A 162 -4.53 7.75 10.62
C VAL A 162 -4.50 8.53 11.94
N LEU A 163 -3.66 9.55 11.98
CA LEU A 163 -3.56 10.55 13.03
C LEU A 163 -3.85 11.93 12.45
N PRO A 164 -4.99 12.57 12.78
CA PRO A 164 -5.25 13.95 12.39
C PRO A 164 -4.26 14.93 13.04
N LEU A 165 -3.84 15.94 12.31
CA LEU A 165 -2.87 16.94 12.75
C LEU A 165 -3.58 18.28 13.03
N ASP A 166 -4.11 18.45 14.23
CA ASP A 166 -4.46 19.77 14.77
C ASP A 166 -3.26 20.47 15.40
N PRO A 167 -3.37 21.76 15.79
CA PRO A 167 -2.25 22.49 16.38
C PRO A 167 -1.68 21.84 17.65
N GLN A 168 -2.56 21.30 18.53
CA GLN A 168 -2.14 20.66 19.77
C GLN A 168 -1.43 19.34 19.52
N THR A 169 -1.95 18.53 18.59
CA THR A 169 -1.32 17.26 18.18
C THR A 169 0.09 17.50 17.64
N ARG A 170 0.29 18.55 16.81
CA ARG A 170 1.62 18.91 16.28
C ARG A 170 2.60 19.25 17.40
N GLU A 171 2.20 20.12 18.31
CA GLU A 171 3.02 20.53 19.46
C GLU A 171 3.39 19.31 20.32
N ASN A 172 2.42 18.48 20.68
CA ASN A 172 2.63 17.27 21.46
C ASN A 172 3.63 16.30 20.79
N LEU A 173 3.56 16.12 19.46
CA LEU A 173 4.49 15.25 18.72
C LEU A 173 5.92 15.78 18.75
N VAL A 174 6.10 17.09 18.57
CA VAL A 174 7.42 17.73 18.64
C VAL A 174 7.99 17.60 20.03
N GLU A 175 7.24 17.96 21.08
CA GLU A 175 7.67 17.84 22.46
C GLU A 175 8.01 16.39 22.85
N ALA A 176 7.15 15.43 22.47
CA ALA A 176 7.38 14.01 22.73
C ALA A 176 8.65 13.49 22.03
N SER A 177 8.94 13.99 20.83
CA SER A 177 10.15 13.67 20.09
C SER A 177 11.39 14.25 20.80
N ASP A 178 11.36 15.53 21.19
CA ASP A 178 12.49 16.22 21.83
C ASP A 178 12.80 15.68 23.22
N ALA A 179 11.79 15.22 23.96
CA ALA A 179 11.94 14.57 25.26
C ALA A 179 12.65 13.20 25.17
N ARG A 180 12.77 12.61 23.96
CA ARG A 180 13.41 11.31 23.76
C ARG A 180 14.85 11.46 23.33
N GLN A 181 15.75 10.88 24.14
CA GLN A 181 17.17 10.78 23.83
C GLN A 181 17.49 9.37 23.32
N LEU A 182 18.43 9.29 22.40
CA LEU A 182 19.02 8.01 22.01
C LEU A 182 20.04 7.56 23.07
N PRO A 183 20.34 6.27 23.16
CA PRO A 183 21.53 5.77 23.86
C PRO A 183 22.80 6.52 23.44
N ASP A 184 23.73 6.69 24.34
CA ASP A 184 24.94 7.51 24.12
C ASP A 184 25.87 6.98 23.02
N ASP A 185 25.83 5.69 22.78
CA ASP A 185 26.53 4.97 21.69
C ASP A 185 25.90 5.13 20.32
N LEU A 186 24.67 5.66 20.23
CA LEU A 186 23.99 5.89 18.98
C LEU A 186 24.00 7.35 18.54
N LEU A 187 24.00 7.55 17.22
CA LEU A 187 23.87 8.85 16.56
C LEU A 187 22.61 8.85 15.68
N LEU A 188 21.76 9.86 15.85
CA LEU A 188 20.67 10.13 14.92
C LEU A 188 21.17 11.00 13.77
N ARG A 189 20.92 10.55 12.56
CA ARG A 189 21.23 11.29 11.33
C ARG A 189 20.19 10.97 10.24
N THR A 190 20.25 11.68 9.14
CA THR A 190 19.44 11.38 7.96
C THR A 190 20.19 10.45 7.01
N TYR A 191 19.43 9.83 6.12
CA TYR A 191 19.92 8.91 5.09
C TYR A 191 20.85 9.62 4.10
N THR A 192 21.87 8.89 3.67
CA THR A 192 22.77 9.25 2.56
C THR A 192 22.93 8.04 1.64
N ARG A 193 23.49 8.23 0.44
CA ARG A 193 23.75 7.10 -0.49
C ARG A 193 24.72 6.05 0.07
N ASP A 194 25.59 6.42 0.98
CA ASP A 194 26.50 5.48 1.64
C ASP A 194 25.76 4.47 2.53
N ASP A 195 24.48 4.77 2.85
CA ASP A 195 23.62 3.90 3.65
C ASP A 195 22.91 2.81 2.85
N GLU A 196 22.98 2.82 1.52
CA GLU A 196 22.21 1.86 0.69
C GLU A 196 22.42 0.41 1.14
N GLN A 197 23.65 -0.04 1.21
CA GLN A 197 23.94 -1.43 1.62
C GLN A 197 23.75 -1.69 3.12
N PRO A 198 24.20 -0.81 4.03
CA PRO A 198 23.87 -0.92 5.44
C PRO A 198 22.38 -1.01 5.72
N TRP A 199 21.59 -0.15 5.08
CA TRP A 199 20.14 -0.11 5.28
C TRP A 199 19.46 -1.38 4.77
N LEU A 200 19.82 -1.88 3.58
CA LEU A 200 19.27 -3.13 3.06
C LEU A 200 19.50 -4.31 4.02
N ARG A 201 20.67 -4.37 4.66
CA ARG A 201 20.96 -5.41 5.66
C ARG A 201 20.06 -5.33 6.88
N VAL A 202 19.91 -4.13 7.48
CA VAL A 202 19.06 -3.97 8.66
C VAL A 202 17.58 -4.14 8.31
N ASN A 203 17.15 -3.69 7.13
CA ASN A 203 15.80 -3.88 6.63
C ASN A 203 15.48 -5.38 6.49
N ALA A 204 16.34 -6.16 5.85
CA ALA A 204 16.16 -7.60 5.74
C ALA A 204 16.08 -8.31 7.10
N GLN A 205 16.86 -7.88 8.09
CA GLN A 205 16.83 -8.42 9.45
C GLN A 205 15.55 -8.02 10.19
N ALA A 206 15.15 -6.75 10.13
CA ALA A 206 13.96 -6.24 10.80
C ALA A 206 12.68 -6.86 10.25
N PHE A 207 12.67 -7.18 8.96
CA PHE A 207 11.52 -7.71 8.21
C PHE A 207 11.73 -9.16 7.74
N ALA A 208 12.52 -9.96 8.46
CA ALA A 208 12.86 -11.33 8.06
C ALA A 208 11.62 -12.23 7.81
N HIS A 209 10.50 -11.93 8.47
CA HIS A 209 9.24 -12.67 8.31
C HIS A 209 8.23 -11.97 7.39
N HIS A 210 8.54 -10.76 6.90
CA HIS A 210 7.64 -10.03 5.99
C HIS A 210 7.93 -10.43 4.54
N PRO A 211 6.92 -10.88 3.77
CA PRO A 211 7.13 -11.49 2.46
C PRO A 211 7.74 -10.54 1.42
N GLU A 212 7.48 -9.25 1.52
CA GLU A 212 7.90 -8.24 0.55
C GLU A 212 9.01 -7.34 1.11
N GLN A 213 8.79 -6.69 2.27
CA GLN A 213 9.68 -5.66 2.81
C GLN A 213 11.10 -6.19 3.11
N GLY A 214 11.21 -7.42 3.62
CA GLY A 214 12.50 -8.05 3.95
C GLY A 214 13.36 -8.40 2.73
N ARG A 215 12.78 -8.40 1.52
CA ARG A 215 13.44 -8.82 0.27
C ARG A 215 13.80 -7.67 -0.67
N LEU A 216 13.66 -6.42 -0.23
CA LEU A 216 14.00 -5.26 -1.04
C LEU A 216 15.43 -5.34 -1.55
N THR A 217 15.58 -5.15 -2.86
CA THR A 217 16.88 -5.10 -3.54
C THR A 217 17.44 -3.69 -3.60
N LEU A 218 18.68 -3.55 -4.02
CA LEU A 218 19.28 -2.24 -4.27
C LEU A 218 18.54 -1.47 -5.38
N ALA A 219 18.03 -2.17 -6.38
CA ALA A 219 17.24 -1.55 -7.44
C ALA A 219 15.93 -0.97 -6.87
N ASP A 220 15.22 -1.72 -6.03
CA ASP A 220 14.00 -1.27 -5.37
C ASP A 220 14.23 -0.06 -4.45
N LEU A 221 15.34 -0.06 -3.70
CA LEU A 221 15.71 1.08 -2.86
C LEU A 221 15.98 2.33 -3.71
N ARG A 222 16.74 2.18 -4.80
CA ARG A 222 17.08 3.31 -5.69
C ARG A 222 15.88 3.83 -6.44
N GLU A 223 14.95 2.99 -6.83
CA GLU A 223 13.68 3.40 -7.42
C GLU A 223 12.91 4.29 -6.46
N ARG A 224 12.75 3.88 -5.21
CA ARG A 224 12.03 4.65 -4.18
C ARG A 224 12.75 5.92 -3.77
N THR A 225 14.08 5.90 -3.66
CA THR A 225 14.88 7.11 -3.35
C THR A 225 15.06 8.04 -4.54
N GLY A 226 14.76 7.59 -5.75
CA GLY A 226 14.68 8.41 -6.96
C GLY A 226 13.28 8.96 -7.24
N ALA A 227 12.27 8.53 -6.49
CA ALA A 227 10.91 9.00 -6.69
C ALA A 227 10.72 10.46 -6.23
N ASP A 228 9.81 11.17 -6.88
CA ASP A 228 9.54 12.59 -6.64
C ASP A 228 9.07 12.93 -5.21
N TRP A 229 8.52 11.95 -4.51
CA TRP A 229 8.08 12.09 -3.12
C TRP A 229 9.21 11.89 -2.10
N PHE A 230 10.37 11.38 -2.51
CA PHE A 230 11.46 11.11 -1.60
C PHE A 230 12.10 12.39 -1.07
N ARG A 231 12.26 12.45 0.25
CA ARG A 231 12.94 13.54 0.95
C ARG A 231 13.94 12.94 1.95
N PRO A 232 15.24 13.05 1.71
CA PRO A 232 16.25 12.45 2.60
C PRO A 232 16.18 12.99 4.03
N GLU A 233 15.70 14.22 4.24
CA GLU A 233 15.49 14.85 5.54
C GLU A 233 14.42 14.13 6.39
N GLY A 234 13.51 13.41 5.73
CA GLY A 234 12.47 12.61 6.36
C GLY A 234 12.85 11.13 6.52
N PHE A 235 14.10 10.76 6.21
CA PHE A 235 14.61 9.40 6.39
C PHE A 235 15.65 9.36 7.49
N PHE A 236 15.22 9.03 8.71
CA PHE A 236 16.05 9.03 9.91
C PHE A 236 16.70 7.67 10.13
N ILE A 237 17.98 7.70 10.53
CA ILE A 237 18.79 6.53 10.85
C ILE A 237 19.43 6.72 12.21
N ALA A 238 19.26 5.75 13.10
CA ALA A 238 20.06 5.61 14.32
C ALA A 238 21.17 4.62 14.06
N SER A 239 22.42 5.07 14.04
CA SER A 239 23.60 4.25 13.80
C SER A 239 24.59 4.34 14.94
N ASP A 240 25.45 3.35 15.08
CA ASP A 240 26.56 3.35 16.00
C ASP A 240 27.50 4.54 15.72
N ARG A 241 27.97 5.24 16.76
CA ARG A 241 28.84 6.42 16.65
C ARG A 241 30.23 6.08 16.11
N GLU A 242 30.75 4.93 16.49
CA GLU A 242 32.09 4.49 16.09
C GLU A 242 32.06 3.78 14.73
N ASN A 243 30.91 3.16 14.39
CA ASN A 243 30.68 2.48 13.11
C ASN A 243 29.36 2.92 12.46
N PRO A 244 29.33 4.04 11.71
CA PRO A 244 28.10 4.56 11.09
C PRO A 244 27.39 3.58 10.12
N SER A 245 28.10 2.55 9.63
CA SER A 245 27.49 1.49 8.80
C SER A 245 26.74 0.44 9.62
N SER A 246 26.83 0.47 10.95
CA SER A 246 26.04 -0.33 11.87
C SER A 246 24.75 0.41 12.22
N ILE A 247 23.68 0.14 11.49
CA ILE A 247 22.37 0.76 11.69
C ILE A 247 21.59 -0.04 12.73
N ALA A 248 21.20 0.60 13.82
CA ALA A 248 20.40 0.02 14.90
C ALA A 248 18.89 0.11 14.62
N ALA A 249 18.43 1.25 14.06
CA ALA A 249 17.04 1.47 13.71
C ALA A 249 16.89 2.58 12.66
N PHE A 250 15.74 2.62 12.02
CA PHE A 250 15.42 3.67 11.05
C PHE A 250 13.91 3.96 11.02
N THR A 251 13.58 5.16 10.56
CA THR A 251 12.22 5.58 10.19
C THR A 251 12.31 6.34 8.87
N TRP A 252 11.55 5.91 7.90
CA TRP A 252 11.44 6.56 6.60
C TRP A 252 10.04 7.15 6.45
N THR A 253 9.95 8.43 6.15
CA THR A 253 8.67 9.13 5.92
C THR A 253 8.45 9.38 4.44
N LYS A 254 7.20 9.50 4.05
CA LYS A 254 6.78 9.80 2.68
C LYS A 254 5.76 10.94 2.70
N ILE A 255 5.87 11.85 1.74
CA ILE A 255 4.84 12.87 1.48
C ILE A 255 4.39 12.67 0.05
N PRO A 256 3.29 11.92 -0.19
CA PRO A 256 2.80 11.63 -1.52
C PRO A 256 2.43 12.92 -2.25
N ARG A 257 2.69 12.98 -3.56
CA ARG A 257 2.19 14.04 -4.45
C ARG A 257 0.79 13.69 -4.97
N SER A 258 0.08 14.69 -5.44
CA SER A 258 -1.21 14.52 -6.12
C SER A 258 -2.23 13.70 -5.33
N GLN A 259 -2.42 14.07 -4.06
CA GLN A 259 -3.38 13.40 -3.18
C GLN A 259 -4.82 13.86 -3.47
N PRO A 260 -5.82 12.97 -3.33
CA PRO A 260 -7.22 13.39 -3.40
C PRO A 260 -7.53 14.45 -2.36
N ALA A 261 -8.34 15.44 -2.73
CA ALA A 261 -8.79 16.49 -1.81
C ALA A 261 -9.80 15.92 -0.81
N THR A 262 -9.36 15.58 0.38
CA THR A 262 -10.21 15.15 1.51
C THR A 262 -10.03 16.08 2.70
N ALA A 263 -10.86 15.91 3.73
CA ALA A 263 -10.71 16.67 4.98
C ALA A 263 -9.37 16.42 5.69
N LEU A 264 -8.74 15.26 5.42
CA LEU A 264 -7.47 14.82 6.00
C LEU A 264 -6.27 15.03 5.06
N SER A 265 -6.48 15.56 3.84
CA SER A 265 -5.40 15.86 2.89
C SER A 265 -4.90 17.30 3.03
N PRO A 266 -3.61 17.57 2.73
CA PRO A 266 -2.58 16.59 2.40
C PRO A 266 -2.16 15.76 3.60
N ALA A 267 -1.84 14.48 3.38
CA ALA A 267 -1.36 13.54 4.38
C ALA A 267 0.14 13.24 4.18
N GLY A 268 0.85 13.02 5.29
CA GLY A 268 2.16 12.40 5.28
C GLY A 268 2.08 10.95 5.74
N GLU A 269 3.08 10.14 5.44
CA GLU A 269 3.09 8.72 5.75
C GLU A 269 4.35 8.34 6.54
N ILE A 270 4.19 7.56 7.60
CA ILE A 270 5.28 6.74 8.15
C ILE A 270 5.41 5.52 7.23
N TYR A 271 6.35 5.61 6.28
CA TYR A 271 6.46 4.66 5.17
C TYR A 271 7.07 3.33 5.61
N VAL A 272 8.22 3.38 6.31
CA VAL A 272 8.88 2.17 6.85
C VAL A 272 9.54 2.50 8.19
N VAL A 273 9.36 1.62 9.16
CA VAL A 273 10.07 1.66 10.45
C VAL A 273 10.71 0.31 10.72
N GLY A 274 12.00 0.28 10.97
CA GLY A 274 12.71 -0.95 11.29
C GLY A 274 13.65 -0.79 12.48
N VAL A 275 13.74 -1.84 13.29
CA VAL A 275 14.68 -1.93 14.42
C VAL A 275 15.44 -3.25 14.28
N SER A 276 16.77 -3.18 14.26
CA SER A 276 17.61 -4.38 14.26
C SER A 276 17.22 -5.30 15.42
N PRO A 277 17.14 -6.61 15.23
CA PRO A 277 16.82 -7.55 16.32
C PRO A 277 17.70 -7.37 17.56
N SER A 278 18.97 -7.01 17.40
CA SER A 278 19.92 -6.76 18.50
C SER A 278 19.63 -5.48 19.26
N ALA A 279 18.86 -4.53 18.70
CA ALA A 279 18.55 -3.23 19.31
C ALA A 279 17.09 -3.13 19.80
N GLN A 280 16.34 -4.22 19.74
CA GLN A 280 14.95 -4.27 20.23
C GLN A 280 14.88 -4.26 21.76
N GLY A 281 13.71 -3.89 22.31
CA GLY A 281 13.43 -3.90 23.76
C GLY A 281 13.79 -2.60 24.48
N GLY A 282 14.68 -1.73 23.93
CA GLY A 282 15.12 -0.47 24.53
C GLY A 282 14.25 0.76 24.20
N GLY A 283 13.10 0.61 23.54
CA GLY A 283 12.23 1.74 23.16
C GLY A 283 12.73 2.53 21.94
N LEU A 284 13.77 2.06 21.26
CA LEU A 284 14.37 2.73 20.10
C LEU A 284 13.36 2.91 18.96
N GLY A 285 12.52 1.90 18.69
CA GLY A 285 11.46 2.00 17.69
C GLY A 285 10.50 3.17 17.94
N ARG A 286 10.04 3.34 19.20
CA ARG A 286 9.21 4.49 19.59
C ARG A 286 9.93 5.82 19.37
N THR A 287 11.21 5.88 19.68
CA THR A 287 12.03 7.09 19.48
C THR A 287 12.12 7.46 18.02
N LEU A 288 12.39 6.49 17.14
CA LEU A 288 12.49 6.73 15.69
C LEU A 288 11.12 7.07 15.07
N VAL A 289 10.03 6.41 15.49
CA VAL A 289 8.66 6.79 15.08
C VAL A 289 8.38 8.24 15.47
N LEU A 290 8.64 8.66 16.68
CA LEU A 290 8.43 10.04 17.12
C LEU A 290 9.26 11.05 16.31
N ARG A 291 10.47 10.72 15.89
CA ARG A 291 11.26 11.59 14.99
C ARG A 291 10.58 11.77 13.64
N GLY A 292 10.09 10.69 13.04
CA GLY A 292 9.31 10.73 11.80
C GLY A 292 8.01 11.53 11.96
N LEU A 293 7.27 11.31 13.05
CA LEU A 293 6.04 12.03 13.34
C LEU A 293 6.25 13.53 13.54
N ALA A 294 7.29 13.93 14.30
CA ALA A 294 7.64 15.34 14.51
C ALA A 294 8.03 16.02 13.19
N TYR A 295 8.80 15.32 12.33
CA TYR A 295 9.11 15.81 11.00
C TYR A 295 7.85 16.05 10.17
N LEU A 296 6.94 15.06 10.07
CA LEU A 296 5.70 15.17 9.31
C LEU A 296 4.76 16.22 9.93
N ALA A 297 4.72 16.37 11.23
CA ALA A 297 3.90 17.40 11.91
C ALA A 297 4.26 18.84 11.48
N LEU A 298 5.50 19.07 11.09
CA LEU A 298 6.02 20.37 10.64
C LEU A 298 6.12 20.47 9.10
N ALA A 299 5.91 19.37 8.39
CA ALA A 299 6.09 19.30 6.94
C ALA A 299 4.91 19.91 6.17
N HIS A 300 5.19 20.20 4.90
CA HIS A 300 4.23 20.72 3.93
C HIS A 300 4.28 19.87 2.65
N ASP A 301 3.20 19.85 1.91
CA ASP A 301 3.15 19.26 0.57
C ASP A 301 3.94 20.09 -0.46
N GLU A 302 3.89 19.70 -1.73
CA GLU A 302 4.54 20.41 -2.84
C GLU A 302 3.96 21.80 -3.12
N HIS A 303 2.74 22.09 -2.66
CA HIS A 303 2.06 23.38 -2.78
C HIS A 303 2.24 24.25 -1.54
N ASN A 304 3.15 23.85 -0.63
CA ASN A 304 3.42 24.53 0.64
C ASN A 304 2.17 24.59 1.57
N VAL A 305 1.29 23.59 1.49
CA VAL A 305 0.16 23.41 2.39
C VAL A 305 0.59 22.53 3.55
N PRO A 306 0.36 22.92 4.82
CA PRO A 306 0.67 22.08 5.97
C PRO A 306 -0.09 20.74 5.89
N LEU A 307 0.58 19.63 6.17
CA LEU A 307 -0.07 18.32 6.23
C LEU A 307 -1.22 18.33 7.25
N ARG A 308 -2.33 17.69 6.96
CA ARG A 308 -3.52 17.64 7.84
C ARG A 308 -3.64 16.33 8.60
N SER A 309 -2.91 15.32 8.18
CA SER A 309 -2.86 14.02 8.86
C SER A 309 -1.53 13.33 8.63
N ILE A 310 -1.28 12.30 9.44
CA ILE A 310 -0.24 11.32 9.23
C ILE A 310 -0.91 9.96 9.12
N GLU A 311 -0.49 9.17 8.14
CA GLU A 311 -0.99 7.81 7.94
C GLU A 311 0.14 6.78 7.99
N LEU A 312 -0.21 5.54 8.23
CA LEU A 312 0.68 4.39 8.16
C LEU A 312 -0.09 3.13 7.87
N TYR A 313 0.64 2.12 7.40
CA TYR A 313 0.12 0.76 7.23
C TYR A 313 0.82 -0.19 8.19
N VAL A 314 0.05 -1.10 8.81
CA VAL A 314 0.58 -2.07 9.78
C VAL A 314 -0.22 -3.36 9.72
N ASP A 315 0.47 -4.51 9.75
CA ASP A 315 -0.19 -5.81 9.86
C ASP A 315 -0.97 -5.91 11.18
N ALA A 316 -2.21 -6.38 11.11
CA ALA A 316 -3.09 -6.49 12.29
C ALA A 316 -2.55 -7.46 13.36
N ASP A 317 -1.74 -8.44 12.97
CA ASP A 317 -1.08 -9.38 13.87
C ASP A 317 0.21 -8.82 14.51
N ASN A 318 0.71 -7.67 14.04
CA ASN A 318 1.81 -6.95 14.69
C ASN A 318 1.29 -6.14 15.89
N ALA A 319 0.77 -6.86 16.90
CA ALA A 319 0.18 -6.26 18.09
C ALA A 319 1.08 -5.23 18.79
N PRO A 320 2.42 -5.41 18.90
CA PRO A 320 3.29 -4.40 19.50
C PRO A 320 3.32 -3.07 18.73
N ALA A 321 3.33 -3.11 17.39
CA ALA A 321 3.31 -1.93 16.56
C ALA A 321 1.94 -1.23 16.60
N VAL A 322 0.85 -1.99 16.51
CA VAL A 322 -0.52 -1.47 16.64
C VAL A 322 -0.68 -0.73 17.96
N ALA A 323 -0.31 -1.35 19.10
CA ALA A 323 -0.40 -0.74 20.42
C ALA A 323 0.49 0.53 20.53
N LEU A 324 1.67 0.54 19.90
CA LEU A 324 2.51 1.72 19.81
C LEU A 324 1.77 2.86 19.12
N TYR A 325 1.21 2.63 17.94
CA TYR A 325 0.54 3.67 17.15
C TYR A 325 -0.75 4.17 17.83
N GLU A 326 -1.56 3.27 18.40
CA GLU A 326 -2.72 3.66 19.21
C GLU A 326 -2.31 4.54 20.40
N SER A 327 -1.21 4.23 21.09
CA SER A 327 -0.68 5.05 22.20
C SER A 327 -0.20 6.44 21.76
N LEU A 328 0.03 6.64 20.48
CA LEU A 328 0.41 7.92 19.85
C LEU A 328 -0.80 8.66 19.24
N GLY A 329 -2.01 8.10 19.38
CA GLY A 329 -3.25 8.74 18.94
C GLY A 329 -3.73 8.34 17.55
N PHE A 330 -3.08 7.37 16.90
CA PHE A 330 -3.58 6.80 15.65
C PHE A 330 -4.84 5.99 15.88
N ALA A 331 -5.75 6.03 14.92
CA ALA A 331 -6.92 5.17 14.86
C ALA A 331 -6.97 4.42 13.54
N VAL A 332 -7.52 3.20 13.54
CA VAL A 332 -7.74 2.43 12.32
C VAL A 332 -8.78 3.14 11.47
N ALA A 333 -8.40 3.52 10.26
CA ALA A 333 -9.25 4.19 9.29
C ALA A 333 -9.85 3.21 8.28
N THR A 334 -9.02 2.26 7.77
CA THR A 334 -9.47 1.22 6.84
C THR A 334 -8.76 -0.10 7.12
N ILE A 335 -9.36 -1.19 6.65
CA ILE A 335 -8.86 -2.55 6.85
C ILE A 335 -8.77 -3.24 5.49
N ASP A 336 -7.55 -3.44 5.01
CA ASP A 336 -7.30 -4.20 3.79
C ASP A 336 -7.12 -5.68 4.13
N ARG A 337 -7.58 -6.57 3.25
CA ARG A 337 -7.47 -8.02 3.45
C ARG A 337 -6.88 -8.69 2.22
N MET A 338 -5.85 -9.50 2.47
CA MET A 338 -5.31 -10.39 1.46
C MET A 338 -5.93 -11.77 1.63
N TYR A 339 -6.34 -12.36 0.53
CA TYR A 339 -6.91 -13.69 0.45
C TYR A 339 -6.01 -14.57 -0.44
N ALA A 340 -5.75 -15.80 -0.01
CA ALA A 340 -5.13 -16.81 -0.85
C ALA A 340 -6.20 -17.71 -1.50
N PRO A 341 -5.98 -18.22 -2.72
CA PRO A 341 -6.87 -19.20 -3.33
C PRO A 341 -6.92 -20.46 -2.48
N ALA A 342 -8.07 -21.11 -2.42
CA ALA A 342 -8.14 -22.44 -1.82
C ALA A 342 -7.20 -23.38 -2.61
N ARG A 343 -6.14 -23.88 -1.98
CA ARG A 343 -5.34 -24.94 -2.59
C ARG A 343 -6.27 -26.11 -2.93
N PRO A 344 -6.23 -26.63 -4.18
CA PRO A 344 -6.90 -27.89 -4.42
C PRO A 344 -6.37 -28.88 -3.38
N ALA A 345 -7.28 -29.61 -2.72
CA ALA A 345 -6.89 -30.66 -1.80
C ALA A 345 -5.90 -31.54 -2.57
N SER A 346 -4.66 -31.61 -2.07
CA SER A 346 -3.67 -32.53 -2.60
C SER A 346 -4.31 -33.92 -2.56
N GLY A 347 -4.64 -34.43 -3.75
CA GLY A 347 -5.26 -35.75 -3.87
C GLY A 347 -4.37 -36.77 -3.14
N GLU A 348 -4.97 -37.47 -2.20
CA GLU A 348 -4.43 -38.69 -1.62
C GLU A 348 -4.19 -39.75 -2.70
#